data_ef97925bf9e96fb8f5f01952b34ec4dd
#
_entry.id   ef97925bf9e96fb8f5f01952b34ec4dd
#
_cell.length_a   1.000
_cell.length_b   1.000
_cell.length_c   1.000
_cell.angle_alpha   90.00
_cell.angle_beta   90.00
_cell.angle_gamma   90.00
#
_symmetry.space_group_name_H-M   'P 1'
#
loop_
_entity.id
_entity.type
_entity.pdbx_description
1 polymer ?
#
loop_
_entity_poly.entity_id
_entity_poly.type
_entity_poly.pdbx_seq_one_letter_code
_entity_poly.pdbx_strand_id
1 'polypeptide(L)'
;SGTMFGYEGLGCIYWHMVAKLLLAVQERVFEAADLAAPELPALQHFYRRVRDGLGYRKSVADYGAFPADPYSHTAGEGGAQQPGMTGQVKEEILTRWGELGLRVRDGQVHFQPVLLDRAELPADGALRFTWAGVPFAYRRGTVTTLRVQRDGVWHDCPQRCFAPQGVAAVEADIAP
;
A
#
# COMPACT_ATOMS: atom_id res chain seq x y z
N SER A 1 -2.40 16.26 -38.30
CA SER A 1 -3.37 15.27 -37.87
C SER A 1 -4.41 15.98 -37.03
N GLY A 2 -5.66 15.92 -37.33
CA GLY A 2 -6.73 16.57 -36.55
C GLY A 2 -7.04 15.92 -35.21
N THR A 3 -6.04 15.26 -34.64
CA THR A 3 -6.13 14.62 -33.32
C THR A 3 -5.61 15.58 -32.28
N MET A 4 -6.45 15.93 -31.36
CA MET A 4 -6.06 16.64 -30.14
C MET A 4 -5.23 15.70 -29.30
N PHE A 5 -3.93 15.90 -29.34
CA PHE A 5 -2.92 15.23 -28.53
C PHE A 5 -3.01 13.69 -28.48
N GLY A 6 -2.03 13.00 -28.98
CA GLY A 6 -1.99 11.52 -29.04
C GLY A 6 -2.07 10.81 -27.66
N TYR A 7 -1.83 11.51 -26.58
CA TYR A 7 -1.90 11.01 -25.21
C TYR A 7 -3.24 11.35 -24.49
N GLU A 8 -4.05 12.23 -25.04
CA GLU A 8 -5.39 12.60 -24.49
C GLU A 8 -6.54 11.99 -25.30
N GLY A 9 -6.26 11.10 -26.24
CA GLY A 9 -7.26 10.44 -27.07
C GLY A 9 -8.09 9.39 -26.29
N LEU A 10 -9.18 8.97 -26.91
CA LEU A 10 -9.94 7.81 -26.42
C LEU A 10 -9.01 6.60 -26.34
N GLY A 11 -9.00 5.94 -25.17
CA GLY A 11 -8.13 4.80 -24.89
C GLY A 11 -6.88 5.14 -24.06
N CYS A 12 -6.61 6.41 -23.77
CA CYS A 12 -5.59 6.77 -22.80
C CYS A 12 -6.10 6.60 -21.39
N ILE A 13 -5.24 6.12 -20.49
CA ILE A 13 -5.55 5.98 -19.07
C ILE A 13 -4.93 7.15 -18.31
N TYR A 14 -5.75 7.79 -17.47
CA TYR A 14 -5.28 8.82 -16.55
C TYR A 14 -4.89 8.16 -15.21
N TRP A 15 -3.63 7.89 -15.06
CA TRP A 15 -3.09 7.10 -13.94
C TRP A 15 -3.27 7.75 -12.57
N HIS A 16 -3.36 9.06 -12.45
CA HIS A 16 -3.75 9.73 -11.20
C HIS A 16 -5.14 9.27 -10.72
N MET A 17 -6.08 9.11 -11.62
CA MET A 17 -7.43 8.67 -11.26
C MET A 17 -7.44 7.20 -10.88
N VAL A 18 -6.61 6.37 -11.51
CA VAL A 18 -6.47 4.95 -11.15
C VAL A 18 -5.79 4.81 -9.80
N ALA A 19 -4.77 5.63 -9.48
CA ALA A 19 -4.16 5.65 -8.16
C ALA A 19 -5.16 6.09 -7.06
N LYS A 20 -6.01 7.08 -7.36
CA LYS A 20 -7.10 7.48 -6.44
C LYS A 20 -8.16 6.39 -6.28
N LEU A 21 -8.50 5.69 -7.36
CA LEU A 21 -9.38 4.51 -7.28
C LEU A 21 -8.78 3.44 -6.38
N LEU A 22 -7.49 3.13 -6.52
CA LEU A 22 -6.80 2.15 -5.67
C LEU A 22 -6.92 2.53 -4.19
N LEU A 23 -6.67 3.79 -3.86
CA LEU A 23 -6.81 4.29 -2.49
C LEU A 23 -8.25 4.17 -1.98
N ALA A 24 -9.24 4.55 -2.79
CA ALA A 24 -10.65 4.44 -2.42
C ALA A 24 -11.08 2.97 -2.20
N VAL A 25 -10.58 2.05 -3.03
CA VAL A 25 -10.81 0.60 -2.82
C VAL A 25 -10.15 0.12 -1.53
N GLN A 26 -8.94 0.58 -1.23
CA GLN A 26 -8.26 0.26 0.03
C GLN A 26 -9.09 0.70 1.25
N GLU A 27 -9.67 1.89 1.20
CA GLU A 27 -10.55 2.37 2.28
C GLU A 27 -11.76 1.45 2.48
N ARG A 28 -12.37 0.97 1.38
CA ARG A 28 -13.48 0.00 1.46
C ARG A 28 -13.05 -1.36 2.00
N VAL A 29 -11.85 -1.82 1.68
CA VAL A 29 -11.28 -3.06 2.26
C VAL A 29 -11.16 -2.90 3.77
N PHE A 30 -10.64 -1.80 4.26
CA PHE A 30 -10.52 -1.57 5.70
C PHE A 30 -11.86 -1.45 6.40
N GLU A 31 -12.81 -0.77 5.80
CA GLU A 31 -14.17 -0.68 6.34
C GLU A 31 -14.83 -2.05 6.43
N ALA A 32 -14.71 -2.85 5.37
CA ALA A 32 -15.22 -4.23 5.37
C ALA A 32 -14.53 -5.11 6.43
N ALA A 33 -13.24 -4.90 6.65
CA ALA A 33 -12.50 -5.61 7.70
C ALA A 33 -12.92 -5.16 9.11
N ASP A 34 -13.13 -3.86 9.33
CA ASP A 34 -13.61 -3.32 10.61
C ASP A 34 -15.01 -3.86 10.95
N LEU A 35 -15.86 -4.09 9.94
CA LEU A 35 -17.22 -4.59 10.07
C LEU A 35 -17.32 -6.13 10.03
N ALA A 36 -16.21 -6.83 9.81
CA ALA A 36 -16.19 -8.28 9.52
C ALA A 36 -17.14 -8.66 8.38
N ALA A 37 -17.24 -7.80 7.36
CA ALA A 37 -18.18 -7.96 6.26
C ALA A 37 -17.82 -9.15 5.35
N PRO A 38 -18.78 -9.91 4.86
CA PRO A 38 -18.53 -11.07 4.00
C PRO A 38 -17.92 -10.71 2.65
N GLU A 39 -18.02 -9.46 2.22
CA GLU A 39 -17.44 -8.93 0.97
C GLU A 39 -15.93 -8.69 1.05
N LEU A 40 -15.32 -8.78 2.22
CA LEU A 40 -13.89 -8.49 2.43
C LEU A 40 -12.98 -9.25 1.43
N PRO A 41 -13.13 -10.57 1.19
CA PRO A 41 -12.28 -11.28 0.23
C PRO A 41 -12.42 -10.78 -1.21
N ALA A 42 -13.63 -10.41 -1.62
CA ALA A 42 -13.90 -9.86 -2.95
C ALA A 42 -13.26 -8.48 -3.13
N LEU A 43 -13.35 -7.61 -2.12
CA LEU A 43 -12.70 -6.30 -2.11
C LEU A 43 -11.19 -6.41 -2.11
N GLN A 44 -10.60 -7.32 -1.34
CA GLN A 44 -9.16 -7.60 -1.35
C GLN A 44 -8.69 -8.07 -2.74
N HIS A 45 -9.46 -8.95 -3.38
CA HIS A 45 -9.17 -9.41 -4.73
C HIS A 45 -9.25 -8.26 -5.74
N PHE A 46 -10.28 -7.42 -5.66
CA PHE A 46 -10.43 -6.26 -6.52
C PHE A 46 -9.30 -5.24 -6.31
N TYR A 47 -8.90 -4.98 -5.07
CA TYR A 47 -7.74 -4.14 -4.75
C TYR A 47 -6.48 -4.62 -5.48
N ARG A 48 -6.17 -5.92 -5.38
CA ARG A 48 -4.99 -6.51 -6.03
C ARG A 48 -5.05 -6.36 -7.54
N ARG A 49 -6.20 -6.57 -8.16
CA ARG A 49 -6.38 -6.39 -9.61
C ARG A 49 -6.10 -4.95 -10.06
N VAL A 50 -6.59 -3.95 -9.33
CA VAL A 50 -6.32 -2.54 -9.65
C VAL A 50 -4.84 -2.22 -9.45
N ARG A 51 -4.25 -2.69 -8.37
CA ARG A 51 -2.83 -2.53 -8.06
C ARG A 51 -1.92 -3.13 -9.14
N ASP A 52 -2.22 -4.35 -9.55
CA ASP A 52 -1.46 -5.05 -10.59
C ASP A 52 -1.58 -4.31 -11.94
N GLY A 53 -2.74 -3.77 -12.24
CA GLY A 53 -2.97 -2.94 -13.42
C GLY A 53 -2.14 -1.64 -13.44
N LEU A 54 -1.88 -1.04 -12.28
CA LEU A 54 -0.96 0.09 -12.15
C LEU A 54 0.49 -0.29 -12.44
N GLY A 55 0.82 -1.57 -12.35
CA GLY A 55 2.16 -2.07 -12.61
C GLY A 55 3.12 -1.90 -11.44
N TYR A 56 2.64 -1.98 -10.23
CA TYR A 56 3.43 -1.86 -8.99
C TYR A 56 4.67 -2.76 -8.95
N ARG A 57 4.62 -3.94 -9.60
CA ARG A 57 5.74 -4.89 -9.69
C ARG A 57 6.35 -4.97 -11.09
N LYS A 58 6.14 -3.97 -11.93
CA LYS A 58 6.75 -3.93 -13.24
C LYS A 58 8.27 -3.91 -13.16
N SER A 59 8.91 -4.62 -14.08
CA SER A 59 10.33 -4.49 -14.28
C SER A 59 10.69 -3.12 -14.87
N VAL A 60 11.93 -2.71 -14.74
CA VAL A 60 12.44 -1.48 -15.38
C VAL A 60 12.22 -1.50 -16.90
N ALA A 61 12.31 -2.67 -17.52
CA ALA A 61 12.06 -2.84 -18.95
C ALA A 61 10.60 -2.57 -19.32
N ASP A 62 9.65 -3.03 -18.49
CA ASP A 62 8.22 -2.82 -18.70
C ASP A 62 7.80 -1.38 -18.42
N TYR A 63 8.47 -0.72 -17.46
CA TYR A 63 8.20 0.68 -17.10
C TYR A 63 8.70 1.66 -18.16
N GLY A 64 9.70 1.25 -18.95
CA GLY A 64 10.49 2.15 -19.77
C GLY A 64 11.48 2.95 -18.90
N ALA A 65 12.74 2.99 -19.31
CA ALA A 65 13.82 3.56 -18.49
C ALA A 65 13.66 5.06 -18.18
N PHE A 66 13.02 5.80 -19.07
CA PHE A 66 12.69 7.22 -18.90
C PHE A 66 11.37 7.53 -19.59
N PRO A 67 10.38 8.05 -18.90
CA PRO A 67 9.21 8.59 -19.56
C PRO A 67 9.61 9.83 -20.34
N ALA A 68 9.41 9.79 -21.64
CA ALA A 68 9.62 10.94 -22.50
C ALA A 68 8.48 11.99 -22.35
N ASP A 69 7.38 11.59 -21.74
CA ASP A 69 6.19 12.40 -21.58
C ASP A 69 6.03 12.79 -20.10
N PRO A 70 5.92 14.08 -19.77
CA PRO A 70 5.72 14.54 -18.41
C PRO A 70 4.32 14.26 -17.86
N TYR A 71 3.40 13.77 -18.68
CA TYR A 71 2.02 13.47 -18.28
C TYR A 71 1.89 12.02 -17.82
N SER A 72 0.95 11.81 -16.90
CA SER A 72 0.63 10.48 -16.38
C SER A 72 -0.32 9.68 -17.26
N HIS A 73 -0.43 10.03 -18.54
CA HIS A 73 -1.28 9.39 -19.53
C HIS A 73 -0.45 8.41 -20.36
N THR A 74 -0.95 7.20 -20.54
CA THR A 74 -0.35 6.19 -21.41
C THR A 74 -1.42 5.42 -22.15
N ALA A 75 -1.02 4.73 -23.23
CA ALA A 75 -1.92 3.83 -23.95
C ALA A 75 -2.40 2.69 -23.03
N GLY A 76 -3.66 2.30 -23.17
CA GLY A 76 -4.38 1.47 -22.20
C GLY A 76 -3.78 0.11 -21.86
N GLU A 77 -3.03 -0.51 -22.77
CA GLU A 77 -2.52 -1.87 -22.56
C GLU A 77 -1.11 -1.92 -21.93
N GLY A 78 -0.39 -0.80 -21.92
CA GLY A 78 0.96 -0.72 -21.38
C GLY A 78 1.06 -0.57 -19.87
N GLY A 79 -0.05 -0.30 -19.17
CA GLY A 79 -0.04 0.12 -17.78
C GLY A 79 0.66 1.47 -17.58
N ALA A 80 0.88 1.89 -16.35
CA ALA A 80 1.60 3.13 -16.06
C ALA A 80 3.06 3.01 -16.50
N GLN A 81 3.48 3.86 -17.43
CA GLN A 81 4.84 3.87 -17.99
C GLN A 81 5.68 5.07 -17.56
N GLN A 82 5.13 5.88 -16.68
CA GLN A 82 5.80 7.07 -16.16
C GLN A 82 5.92 6.99 -14.65
N PRO A 83 6.99 7.52 -14.05
CA PRO A 83 6.99 7.77 -12.62
C PRO A 83 5.84 8.71 -12.30
N GLY A 84 5.15 8.41 -11.21
CA GLY A 84 4.00 9.19 -10.80
C GLY A 84 4.32 10.67 -10.70
N MET A 85 3.43 11.49 -11.24
CA MET A 85 3.41 12.90 -10.89
C MET A 85 3.04 13.06 -9.42
N THR A 86 3.24 14.24 -8.84
CA THR A 86 3.10 14.53 -7.42
C THR A 86 1.81 13.97 -6.80
N GLY A 87 0.68 14.01 -7.50
CA GLY A 87 -0.59 13.45 -7.02
C GLY A 87 -0.57 11.92 -6.94
N GLN A 88 -0.06 11.26 -7.96
CA GLN A 88 0.05 9.80 -8.00
C GLN A 88 1.01 9.26 -6.93
N VAL A 89 2.15 9.90 -6.75
CA VAL A 89 3.13 9.51 -5.71
C VAL A 89 2.51 9.56 -4.32
N LYS A 90 1.68 10.54 -4.04
CA LYS A 90 1.00 10.67 -2.76
C LYS A 90 0.03 9.53 -2.48
N GLU A 91 -0.82 9.19 -3.45
CA GLU A 91 -1.73 8.06 -3.34
C GLU A 91 -0.96 6.73 -3.22
N GLU A 92 0.14 6.56 -3.95
CA GLU A 92 0.99 5.37 -3.87
C GLU A 92 1.62 5.20 -2.47
N ILE A 93 2.09 6.28 -1.86
CA ILE A 93 2.60 6.25 -0.48
C ILE A 93 1.51 5.83 0.49
N LEU A 94 0.32 6.43 0.40
CA LEU A 94 -0.79 6.12 1.29
C LEU A 94 -1.28 4.68 1.13
N THR A 95 -1.39 4.20 -0.11
CA THR A 95 -1.77 2.80 -0.35
C THR A 95 -0.72 1.83 0.17
N ARG A 96 0.57 2.17 0.05
CA ARG A 96 1.64 1.33 0.61
C ARG A 96 1.59 1.25 2.13
N TRP A 97 1.30 2.34 2.82
CA TRP A 97 1.10 2.29 4.27
C TRP A 97 -0.06 1.37 4.65
N GLY A 98 -1.17 1.47 3.93
CA GLY A 98 -2.31 0.58 4.13
C GLY A 98 -1.98 -0.89 3.85
N GLU A 99 -1.19 -1.21 2.82
CA GLU A 99 -0.72 -2.57 2.56
C GLU A 99 0.12 -3.13 3.71
N LEU A 100 0.98 -2.28 4.29
CA LEU A 100 1.73 -2.61 5.50
C LEU A 100 0.86 -2.68 6.76
N GLY A 101 -0.44 -2.41 6.63
CA GLY A 101 -1.40 -2.46 7.72
C GLY A 101 -1.41 -1.24 8.61
N LEU A 102 -0.80 -0.12 8.19
CA LEU A 102 -0.69 1.09 9.00
C LEU A 102 -1.79 2.09 8.64
N ARG A 103 -2.61 2.44 9.63
CA ARG A 103 -3.68 3.44 9.52
C ARG A 103 -3.59 4.41 10.70
N VAL A 104 -3.68 5.69 10.43
CA VAL A 104 -3.71 6.72 11.48
C VAL A 104 -5.15 7.18 11.66
N ARG A 105 -5.68 7.02 12.87
CA ARG A 105 -7.01 7.47 13.28
C ARG A 105 -6.92 8.05 14.69
N ASP A 106 -7.55 9.17 14.92
CA ASP A 106 -7.66 9.82 16.24
C ASP A 106 -6.32 9.95 16.98
N GLY A 107 -5.24 10.25 16.21
CA GLY A 107 -3.91 10.39 16.76
C GLY A 107 -3.20 9.08 17.13
N GLN A 108 -3.81 7.94 16.84
CA GLN A 108 -3.24 6.61 17.07
C GLN A 108 -2.91 5.90 15.75
N VAL A 109 -1.91 5.04 15.82
CA VAL A 109 -1.58 4.09 14.74
C VAL A 109 -2.33 2.79 15.00
N HIS A 110 -3.19 2.42 14.06
CA HIS A 110 -3.90 1.15 14.03
C HIS A 110 -3.18 0.20 13.09
N PHE A 111 -2.99 -1.04 13.53
CA PHE A 111 -2.34 -2.09 12.77
C PHE A 111 -3.34 -3.13 12.30
N GLN A 112 -3.54 -3.20 10.98
CA GLN A 112 -4.51 -4.09 10.34
C GLN A 112 -3.97 -4.58 8.98
N PRO A 113 -3.11 -5.62 8.96
CA PRO A 113 -2.38 -6.03 7.77
C PRO A 113 -3.21 -6.90 6.80
N VAL A 114 -4.47 -6.53 6.55
CA VAL A 114 -5.40 -7.30 5.70
C VAL A 114 -5.06 -7.29 4.21
N LEU A 115 -4.19 -6.36 3.79
CA LEU A 115 -3.72 -6.24 2.40
C LEU A 115 -2.25 -6.63 2.24
N LEU A 116 -1.55 -6.94 3.32
CA LEU A 116 -0.15 -7.33 3.26
C LEU A 116 -0.01 -8.64 2.47
N ASP A 117 0.81 -8.61 1.43
CA ASP A 117 1.16 -9.81 0.69
C ASP A 117 2.18 -10.63 1.49
N ARG A 118 1.78 -11.81 1.92
CA ARG A 118 2.69 -12.71 2.66
C ARG A 118 3.95 -13.10 1.87
N ALA A 119 3.92 -13.02 0.56
CA ALA A 119 5.11 -13.25 -0.26
C ALA A 119 6.21 -12.22 0.01
N GLU A 120 5.86 -11.05 0.55
CA GLU A 120 6.83 -10.02 0.96
C GLU A 120 7.52 -10.35 2.30
N LEU A 121 6.94 -11.24 3.10
CA LEU A 121 7.56 -11.68 4.34
C LEU A 121 8.60 -12.77 4.02
N PRO A 122 9.87 -12.57 4.34
CA PRO A 122 10.89 -13.59 4.11
C PRO A 122 10.57 -14.88 4.90
N ALA A 123 11.01 -16.01 4.38
CA ALA A 123 10.85 -17.29 5.08
C ALA A 123 11.58 -17.27 6.43
N ASP A 124 12.79 -16.72 6.40
CA ASP A 124 13.62 -16.53 7.58
C ASP A 124 13.89 -15.04 7.77
N GLY A 125 13.77 -14.56 9.01
CA GLY A 125 14.02 -13.17 9.36
C GLY A 125 12.77 -12.30 9.37
N ALA A 126 12.89 -11.03 8.94
CA ALA A 126 11.81 -10.06 8.99
C ALA A 126 11.80 -9.11 7.79
N LEU A 127 10.61 -8.74 7.34
CA LEU A 127 10.41 -7.56 6.51
C LEU A 127 10.68 -6.32 7.38
N ARG A 128 11.68 -5.53 7.00
CA ARG A 128 12.10 -4.34 7.75
C ARG A 128 11.87 -3.09 6.94
N PHE A 129 11.33 -2.06 7.57
CA PHE A 129 11.13 -0.75 6.99
C PHE A 129 11.10 0.32 8.08
N THR A 130 11.14 1.58 7.68
CA THR A 130 10.98 2.72 8.58
C THR A 130 9.73 3.50 8.18
N TRP A 131 8.89 3.81 9.17
CA TRP A 131 7.72 4.65 8.96
C TRP A 131 7.70 5.76 10.02
N ALA A 132 7.55 7.02 9.58
CA ALA A 132 7.61 8.20 10.44
C ALA A 132 8.83 8.23 11.39
N GLY A 133 9.99 7.77 10.92
CA GLY A 133 11.23 7.69 11.70
C GLY A 133 11.32 6.50 12.64
N VAL A 134 10.28 5.69 12.78
CA VAL A 134 10.25 4.51 13.65
C VAL A 134 10.57 3.25 12.83
N PRO A 135 11.50 2.40 13.25
CA PRO A 135 11.78 1.11 12.61
C PRO A 135 10.69 0.08 12.92
N PHE A 136 10.28 -0.64 11.89
CA PHE A 136 9.32 -1.74 11.94
C PHE A 136 9.97 -3.04 11.49
N ALA A 137 9.57 -4.15 12.11
CA ALA A 137 9.98 -5.50 11.72
C ALA A 137 8.78 -6.46 11.78
N TYR A 138 8.38 -7.00 10.62
CA TYR A 138 7.29 -7.97 10.50
C TYR A 138 7.86 -9.35 10.22
N ARG A 139 7.39 -10.35 10.93
CA ARG A 139 7.78 -11.76 10.76
C ARG A 139 6.57 -12.63 10.43
N ARG A 140 6.81 -13.78 9.87
CA ARG A 140 5.78 -14.81 9.74
C ARG A 140 5.45 -15.37 11.11
N GLY A 141 4.17 -15.42 11.46
CA GLY A 141 3.66 -15.98 12.69
C GLY A 141 2.44 -16.86 12.46
N THR A 142 1.97 -17.51 13.50
CA THR A 142 0.73 -18.31 13.51
C THR A 142 -0.46 -17.46 13.97
N VAL A 143 -0.20 -16.41 14.73
CA VAL A 143 -1.19 -15.43 15.20
C VAL A 143 -0.65 -14.04 14.89
N THR A 144 -1.54 -13.14 14.47
CA THR A 144 -1.13 -11.73 14.27
C THR A 144 -1.00 -11.03 15.62
N THR A 145 0.23 -10.62 15.93
CA THR A 145 0.57 -9.87 17.16
C THR A 145 1.16 -8.51 16.81
N LEU A 146 1.17 -7.62 17.77
CA LEU A 146 1.84 -6.32 17.67
C LEU A 146 2.47 -5.98 19.02
N ARG A 147 3.71 -5.50 18.99
CA ARG A 147 4.38 -4.94 20.16
C ARG A 147 5.17 -3.69 19.81
N VAL A 148 5.29 -2.78 20.76
CA VAL A 148 6.03 -1.52 20.61
C VAL A 148 7.10 -1.42 21.68
N GLN A 149 8.23 -0.82 21.34
CA GLN A 149 9.29 -0.52 22.28
C GLN A 149 9.20 0.93 22.73
N ARG A 150 9.19 1.15 24.05
CA ARG A 150 9.30 2.47 24.69
C ARG A 150 10.29 2.38 25.84
N ASP A 151 11.16 3.37 25.95
CA ASP A 151 12.18 3.42 27.00
C ASP A 151 12.99 2.11 27.16
N GLY A 152 13.27 1.46 26.03
CA GLY A 152 14.00 0.19 25.99
C GLY A 152 13.17 -1.06 26.34
N VAL A 153 11.90 -0.92 26.73
CA VAL A 153 11.00 -2.02 27.11
C VAL A 153 9.99 -2.32 26.02
N TRP A 154 9.74 -3.61 25.76
CA TRP A 154 8.71 -4.05 24.83
C TRP A 154 7.36 -4.21 25.53
N HIS A 155 6.32 -3.67 24.91
CA HIS A 155 4.93 -3.72 25.38
C HIS A 155 4.04 -4.35 24.31
N ASP A 156 3.28 -5.36 24.69
CA ASP A 156 2.29 -5.97 23.80
C ASP A 156 1.11 -5.02 23.57
N CYS A 157 0.61 -4.99 22.34
CA CYS A 157 -0.54 -4.20 21.92
C CYS A 157 -1.69 -5.13 21.46
N PRO A 158 -2.44 -5.74 22.38
CA PRO A 158 -3.49 -6.71 22.03
C PRO A 158 -4.60 -6.11 21.18
N GLN A 159 -4.86 -4.82 21.34
CA GLN A 159 -5.84 -4.07 20.53
C GLN A 159 -5.28 -3.65 19.15
N ARG A 160 -4.00 -3.94 18.89
CA ARG A 160 -3.31 -3.58 17.65
C ARG A 160 -3.39 -2.09 17.33
N CYS A 161 -3.35 -1.24 18.37
CA CYS A 161 -3.21 0.20 18.19
C CYS A 161 -2.27 0.78 19.25
N PHE A 162 -1.64 1.90 18.92
CA PHE A 162 -0.72 2.60 19.83
C PHE A 162 -0.61 4.09 19.50
N ALA A 163 -0.37 4.89 20.52
CA ALA A 163 0.03 6.28 20.35
C ALA A 163 1.50 6.33 19.86
N PRO A 164 1.82 7.12 18.80
CA PRO A 164 3.15 7.11 18.19
C PRO A 164 4.23 7.76 19.05
N GLN A 165 3.86 8.60 20.01
CA GLN A 165 4.81 9.35 20.84
C GLN A 165 5.68 8.39 21.68
N GLY A 166 7.00 8.60 21.64
CA GLY A 166 7.96 7.83 22.42
C GLY A 166 8.16 6.37 21.98
N VAL A 167 7.61 5.99 20.83
CA VAL A 167 7.84 4.66 20.26
C VAL A 167 9.21 4.64 19.57
N ALA A 168 10.08 3.75 20.02
CA ALA A 168 11.43 3.56 19.49
C ALA A 168 11.50 2.47 18.41
N ALA A 169 10.65 1.45 18.49
CA ALA A 169 10.57 0.38 17.50
C ALA A 169 9.20 -0.32 17.56
N VAL A 170 8.83 -0.99 16.47
CA VAL A 170 7.61 -1.80 16.36
C VAL A 170 7.93 -3.17 15.77
N GLU A 171 7.39 -4.22 16.36
CA GLU A 171 7.45 -5.58 15.82
C GLU A 171 6.06 -6.18 15.71
N ALA A 172 5.85 -6.97 14.67
CA ALA A 172 4.62 -7.72 14.48
C ALA A 172 4.90 -9.11 13.94
N ASP A 173 4.13 -10.08 14.43
CA ASP A 173 3.97 -11.37 13.77
C ASP A 173 2.71 -11.34 12.92
N ILE A 174 2.77 -11.94 11.74
CA ILE A 174 1.67 -11.92 10.76
C ILE A 174 1.19 -13.36 10.54
N ALA A 175 -0.05 -13.61 10.90
CA ALA A 175 -0.73 -14.88 10.64
C ALA A 175 -0.96 -15.14 9.14
N PRO A 176 -1.25 -16.39 8.75
CA PRO A 176 -1.66 -16.76 7.40
C PRO A 176 -2.87 -15.98 6.88
#